data_4a5f464900eabe13cac736a6b259651f
#
_entry.id   4a5f464900eabe13cac736a6b259651f
#
_cell.length_a   1.000
_cell.length_b   1.000
_cell.length_c   1.000
_cell.angle_alpha   90.00
_cell.angle_beta   90.00
_cell.angle_gamma   90.00
#
_symmetry.space_group_name_H-M   'P 1'
#
loop_
_entity.id
_entity.type
_entity.pdbx_description
1 polymer ?
#
loop_
_entity_poly.entity_id
_entity_poly.type
_entity_poly.pdbx_seq_one_letter_code
_entity_poly.pdbx_strand_id
1 'polypeptide(L)'
;MIRIKSIFLKLFITFIVILIAFHFIFAIALYLLFQNNLANMHLNSEYFNQMKCLFILASIISITITGLFTYYLSKRITAPLRDMNRVALHIARGQFDQRVKIKTQDELGELGETINYMAKELAGLDQMRKDFVANVSHDLRSPLTSIHGFVRAFLDDTIPNERKRHYLTIMKEQTERMIKLVNDLLDMARIEAGQLEIRPVIFNLSELVRQVVARMEPEVVKKQINVELISEEAQDIHVFADPDRIDQVIVNLIQNAVQFSPPDRSVEVILKKEEQAVVSIRDYGPGIRQEDIQSIWERFYKADRARTKKAGTGLGLSIVKHILDLHQSPIHVKSEVGNGSIFTFTLPIAPNMSNKPEKE
;
A
#
# COMPACT_ATOMS: atom_id res chain seq x y z
N MET A 1 32.95 34.16 9.10
CA MET A 1 33.07 32.75 9.49
C MET A 1 32.61 31.89 8.30
N ILE A 2 33.54 31.32 7.55
CA ILE A 2 33.25 30.54 6.33
C ILE A 2 32.56 29.25 6.76
N ARG A 3 31.25 29.15 6.49
CA ARG A 3 30.44 27.96 6.83
C ARG A 3 30.78 26.82 5.84
N ILE A 4 31.77 26.00 6.20
CA ILE A 4 32.18 24.85 5.41
C ILE A 4 31.01 23.85 5.38
N LYS A 5 30.32 23.75 4.24
CA LYS A 5 29.14 22.88 4.06
C LYS A 5 29.50 21.40 3.80
N SER A 6 30.75 21.13 3.41
CA SER A 6 31.15 19.73 3.05
C SER A 6 31.71 19.01 4.28
N ILE A 7 31.15 17.84 4.62
CA ILE A 7 31.65 16.95 5.68
C ILE A 7 33.10 16.55 5.38
N PHE A 8 33.42 16.26 4.12
CA PHE A 8 34.76 15.99 3.67
C PHE A 8 35.73 17.12 4.03
N LEU A 9 35.38 18.38 3.69
CA LEU A 9 36.28 19.51 3.94
C LEU A 9 36.46 19.76 5.44
N LYS A 10 35.44 19.49 6.26
CA LYS A 10 35.56 19.56 7.73
C LYS A 10 36.53 18.48 8.26
N LEU A 11 36.34 17.23 7.86
CA LEU A 11 37.22 16.13 8.26
C LEU A 11 38.66 16.36 7.76
N PHE A 12 38.83 16.81 6.53
CA PHE A 12 40.11 17.13 5.94
C PHE A 12 40.87 18.24 6.72
N ILE A 13 40.18 19.34 7.02
CA ILE A 13 40.74 20.45 7.79
C ILE A 13 41.09 19.99 9.21
N THR A 14 40.19 19.27 9.88
CA THR A 14 40.45 18.76 11.23
C THR A 14 41.64 17.85 11.26
N PHE A 15 41.80 16.97 10.26
CA PHE A 15 42.92 16.05 10.18
C PHE A 15 44.24 16.77 9.88
N ILE A 16 44.22 17.76 8.97
CA ILE A 16 45.38 18.59 8.70
C ILE A 16 45.80 19.37 9.93
N VAL A 17 44.88 19.95 10.69
CA VAL A 17 45.17 20.69 11.92
C VAL A 17 45.83 19.76 12.95
N ILE A 18 45.28 18.55 13.14
CA ILE A 18 45.85 17.57 14.05
C ILE A 18 47.28 17.17 13.60
N LEU A 19 47.49 16.96 12.30
CA LEU A 19 48.79 16.62 11.74
C LEU A 19 49.81 17.73 11.96
N ILE A 20 49.46 18.97 11.67
CA ILE A 20 50.32 20.14 11.90
C ILE A 20 50.65 20.28 13.39
N ALA A 21 49.65 20.15 14.28
CA ALA A 21 49.86 20.20 15.72
C ALA A 21 50.83 19.11 16.20
N PHE A 22 50.68 17.88 15.70
CA PHE A 22 51.57 16.78 16.02
C PHE A 22 53.00 17.05 15.57
N HIS A 23 53.21 17.53 14.33
CA HIS A 23 54.55 17.88 13.82
C HIS A 23 55.18 19.03 14.61
N PHE A 24 54.35 20.02 15.01
CA PHE A 24 54.86 21.14 15.82
C PHE A 24 55.29 20.69 17.22
N ILE A 25 54.45 19.87 17.89
CA ILE A 25 54.80 19.29 19.21
C ILE A 25 56.04 18.43 19.12
N PHE A 26 56.14 17.59 18.06
CA PHE A 26 57.33 16.73 17.86
C PHE A 26 58.59 17.56 17.58
N ALA A 27 58.48 18.64 16.80
CA ALA A 27 59.61 19.55 16.56
C ALA A 27 60.08 20.24 17.84
N ILE A 28 59.14 20.69 18.71
CA ILE A 28 59.48 21.28 20.02
C ILE A 28 60.18 20.23 20.91
N ALA A 29 59.61 19.01 20.96
CA ALA A 29 60.18 17.94 21.77
C ALA A 29 61.65 17.61 21.32
N LEU A 30 61.89 17.49 20.01
CA LEU A 30 63.24 17.31 19.46
C LEU A 30 64.15 18.48 19.79
N TYR A 31 63.66 19.72 19.69
CA TYR A 31 64.45 20.91 20.03
C TYR A 31 64.84 20.92 21.51
N LEU A 32 63.95 20.62 22.43
CA LEU A 32 64.15 20.55 23.87
C LEU A 32 65.14 19.42 24.24
N LEU A 33 64.93 18.23 23.66
CA LEU A 33 65.86 17.10 23.84
C LEU A 33 67.29 17.45 23.34
N PHE A 34 67.41 18.15 22.23
CA PHE A 34 68.67 18.57 21.67
C PHE A 34 69.35 19.65 22.54
N GLN A 35 68.62 20.65 23.03
CA GLN A 35 69.11 21.70 23.91
C GLN A 35 69.60 21.12 25.24
N ASN A 36 68.95 20.12 25.80
CA ASN A 36 69.33 19.47 27.04
C ASN A 36 70.61 18.60 26.86
N ASN A 37 70.80 18.02 25.66
CA ASN A 37 71.98 17.24 25.33
C ASN A 37 73.18 18.09 24.86
N LEU A 38 72.90 19.30 24.31
CA LEU A 38 73.98 20.26 23.96
C LEU A 38 74.80 20.75 25.16
N ALA A 39 74.21 20.76 26.37
CA ALA A 39 74.89 21.11 27.59
C ALA A 39 75.94 20.07 28.02
N ASN A 40 75.85 18.85 27.45
CA ASN A 40 76.71 17.70 27.87
C ASN A 40 77.63 17.09 26.79
N MET A 41 77.56 17.54 25.51
CA MET A 41 78.36 16.98 24.43
C MET A 41 78.69 18.04 23.37
N HIS A 42 80.03 18.06 22.94
CA HIS A 42 80.47 18.73 21.72
C HIS A 42 79.83 18.07 20.46
N LEU A 43 78.55 18.30 20.17
CA LEU A 43 77.92 17.79 18.97
C LEU A 43 78.24 18.65 17.76
N ASN A 44 78.84 18.04 16.74
CA ASN A 44 79.29 18.62 15.48
C ASN A 44 78.04 19.19 14.75
N SER A 45 78.15 20.38 14.16
CA SER A 45 77.06 21.05 13.37
C SER A 45 76.52 20.17 12.24
N GLU A 46 77.25 19.16 11.83
CA GLU A 46 76.90 18.21 10.80
C GLU A 46 75.75 17.25 11.22
N TYR A 47 75.76 16.74 12.46
CA TYR A 47 74.68 15.92 13.02
C TYR A 47 73.33 16.69 13.13
N PHE A 48 73.44 17.97 13.46
CA PHE A 48 72.22 18.83 13.54
C PHE A 48 71.58 19.03 12.15
N ASN A 49 72.41 19.22 11.13
CA ASN A 49 71.89 19.36 9.76
C ASN A 49 71.30 18.06 9.21
N GLN A 50 71.91 16.91 9.54
CA GLN A 50 71.37 15.59 9.17
C GLN A 50 70.05 15.34 9.86
N MET A 51 69.84 15.66 11.15
CA MET A 51 68.59 15.53 11.88
C MET A 51 67.49 16.45 11.29
N LYS A 52 67.83 17.71 10.93
CA LYS A 52 66.86 18.60 10.23
C LYS A 52 66.42 18.01 8.89
N CYS A 53 67.33 17.49 8.11
CA CYS A 53 67.02 16.89 6.81
C CYS A 53 66.13 15.67 6.94
N LEU A 54 66.40 14.78 7.91
CA LEU A 54 65.50 13.64 8.20
C LEU A 54 64.10 14.06 8.67
N PHE A 55 64.04 15.10 9.51
CA PHE A 55 62.71 15.62 9.95
C PHE A 55 61.92 16.21 8.80
N ILE A 56 62.52 16.98 7.91
CA ILE A 56 61.85 17.55 6.73
C ILE A 56 61.39 16.41 5.81
N LEU A 57 62.23 15.40 5.57
CA LEU A 57 61.86 14.25 4.76
C LEU A 57 60.68 13.47 5.36
N ALA A 58 60.72 13.19 6.66
CA ALA A 58 59.63 12.52 7.37
C ALA A 58 58.33 13.32 7.33
N SER A 59 58.39 14.65 7.42
CA SER A 59 57.25 15.53 7.32
C SER A 59 56.63 15.49 5.92
N ILE A 60 57.43 15.53 4.86
CA ILE A 60 56.96 15.44 3.48
C ILE A 60 56.28 14.09 3.23
N ILE A 61 56.88 12.99 3.69
CA ILE A 61 56.29 11.64 3.55
C ILE A 61 54.95 11.56 4.29
N SER A 62 54.88 12.07 5.52
CA SER A 62 53.66 12.08 6.33
C SER A 62 52.52 12.87 5.68
N ILE A 63 52.81 14.07 5.16
CA ILE A 63 51.84 14.90 4.44
C ILE A 63 51.33 14.19 3.20
N THR A 64 52.20 13.54 2.44
CA THR A 64 51.84 12.83 1.22
C THR A 64 50.94 11.62 1.53
N ILE A 65 51.30 10.80 2.51
CA ILE A 65 50.49 9.64 2.95
C ILE A 65 49.10 10.11 3.41
N THR A 66 49.06 11.18 4.20
CA THR A 66 47.80 11.76 4.68
C THR A 66 46.90 12.26 3.55
N GLY A 67 47.48 12.96 2.57
CA GLY A 67 46.78 13.46 1.39
C GLY A 67 46.14 12.30 0.60
N LEU A 68 46.93 11.24 0.34
CA LEU A 68 46.45 10.04 -0.35
C LEU A 68 45.35 9.31 0.43
N PHE A 69 45.53 9.15 1.74
CA PHE A 69 44.52 8.51 2.60
C PHE A 69 43.21 9.29 2.62
N THR A 70 43.30 10.63 2.77
CA THR A 70 42.09 11.49 2.76
C THR A 70 41.38 11.46 1.40
N TYR A 71 42.11 11.45 0.29
CA TYR A 71 41.54 11.31 -1.04
C TYR A 71 40.82 9.97 -1.20
N TYR A 72 41.43 8.90 -0.71
CA TYR A 72 40.79 7.56 -0.71
C TYR A 72 39.51 7.51 0.12
N LEU A 73 39.54 8.05 1.35
CA LEU A 73 38.35 8.13 2.21
C LEU A 73 37.22 8.95 1.56
N SER A 74 37.57 10.09 0.94
CA SER A 74 36.63 10.91 0.23
C SER A 74 35.92 10.14 -0.88
N LYS A 75 36.66 9.35 -1.63
CA LYS A 75 36.09 8.57 -2.75
C LYS A 75 35.25 7.38 -2.26
N ARG A 76 35.60 6.79 -1.12
CA ARG A 76 34.88 5.63 -0.57
C ARG A 76 33.65 6.00 0.28
N ILE A 77 33.65 7.12 0.96
CA ILE A 77 32.60 7.49 1.91
C ILE A 77 31.81 8.70 1.41
N THR A 78 32.50 9.81 1.11
CA THR A 78 31.80 11.09 0.86
C THR A 78 31.07 11.10 -0.49
N ALA A 79 31.65 10.50 -1.53
CA ALA A 79 31.04 10.47 -2.86
C ALA A 79 29.77 9.59 -2.88
N PRO A 80 29.77 8.35 -2.35
CA PRO A 80 28.56 7.55 -2.24
C PRO A 80 27.45 8.24 -1.44
N LEU A 81 27.78 8.83 -0.27
CA LEU A 81 26.78 9.58 0.53
C LEU A 81 26.16 10.75 -0.24
N ARG A 82 26.95 11.44 -1.07
CA ARG A 82 26.42 12.52 -1.90
C ARG A 82 25.47 12.00 -2.98
N ASP A 83 25.81 10.88 -3.59
CA ASP A 83 24.96 10.25 -4.61
C ASP A 83 23.66 9.75 -3.99
N MET A 84 23.69 9.12 -2.80
CA MET A 84 22.52 8.72 -2.02
C MET A 84 21.63 9.92 -1.68
N ASN A 85 22.22 11.01 -1.18
CA ASN A 85 21.47 12.23 -0.89
C ASN A 85 20.82 12.83 -2.14
N ARG A 86 21.50 12.77 -3.30
CA ARG A 86 20.93 13.21 -4.58
C ARG A 86 19.71 12.36 -4.96
N VAL A 87 19.84 11.03 -4.92
CA VAL A 87 18.74 10.10 -5.22
C VAL A 87 17.58 10.32 -4.25
N ALA A 88 17.82 10.44 -2.95
CA ALA A 88 16.79 10.73 -1.96
C ALA A 88 16.05 12.06 -2.26
N LEU A 89 16.75 13.10 -2.72
CA LEU A 89 16.11 14.36 -3.16
C LEU A 89 15.27 14.17 -4.43
N HIS A 90 15.69 13.32 -5.36
CA HIS A 90 14.86 12.99 -6.53
C HIS A 90 13.61 12.23 -6.13
N ILE A 91 13.72 11.24 -5.23
CA ILE A 91 12.59 10.51 -4.65
C ILE A 91 11.61 11.47 -3.98
N ALA A 92 12.10 12.41 -3.16
CA ALA A 92 11.27 13.43 -2.49
C ALA A 92 10.51 14.36 -3.47
N ARG A 93 10.97 14.46 -4.72
CA ARG A 93 10.31 15.21 -5.80
C ARG A 93 9.40 14.35 -6.68
N GLY A 94 9.15 13.10 -6.29
CA GLY A 94 8.31 12.18 -7.05
C GLY A 94 9.01 11.50 -8.24
N GLN A 95 10.34 11.57 -8.33
CA GLN A 95 11.12 10.90 -9.37
C GLN A 95 11.63 9.55 -8.86
N PHE A 96 10.76 8.55 -8.88
CA PHE A 96 11.00 7.23 -8.28
C PHE A 96 11.78 6.26 -9.16
N ASP A 97 12.17 6.66 -10.36
CA ASP A 97 12.97 5.88 -11.32
C ASP A 97 14.47 5.87 -10.99
N GLN A 98 14.92 6.84 -10.19
CA GLN A 98 16.32 6.97 -9.80
C GLN A 98 16.74 5.89 -8.82
N ARG A 99 17.97 5.37 -8.98
CA ARG A 99 18.55 4.34 -8.11
C ARG A 99 19.96 4.70 -7.69
N VAL A 100 20.31 4.37 -6.46
CA VAL A 100 21.68 4.41 -5.94
C VAL A 100 22.45 3.24 -6.56
N LYS A 101 23.63 3.52 -7.12
CA LYS A 101 24.54 2.47 -7.58
C LYS A 101 25.32 1.92 -6.39
N ILE A 102 24.98 0.72 -5.97
CA ILE A 102 25.65 0.02 -4.87
C ILE A 102 26.99 -0.48 -5.36
N LYS A 103 28.08 -0.07 -4.65
CA LYS A 103 29.46 -0.42 -4.99
C LYS A 103 30.20 -1.11 -3.84
N THR A 104 29.62 -1.12 -2.66
CA THR A 104 30.20 -1.62 -1.43
C THR A 104 29.27 -2.64 -0.78
N GLN A 105 29.86 -3.54 0.03
CA GLN A 105 29.11 -4.54 0.83
C GLN A 105 29.18 -4.22 2.33
N ASP A 106 29.30 -2.95 2.66
CA ASP A 106 29.34 -2.40 4.01
C ASP A 106 28.03 -1.67 4.34
N GLU A 107 27.98 -0.94 5.44
CA GLU A 107 26.82 -0.18 5.90
C GLU A 107 26.33 0.86 4.86
N LEU A 108 27.23 1.34 4.00
CA LEU A 108 26.88 2.22 2.88
C LEU A 108 26.13 1.45 1.78
N GLY A 109 26.54 0.22 1.52
CA GLY A 109 25.84 -0.68 0.61
C GLY A 109 24.41 -0.95 1.08
N GLU A 110 24.23 -1.32 2.36
CA GLU A 110 22.94 -1.56 2.99
C GLU A 110 22.05 -0.31 2.95
N LEU A 111 22.61 0.87 3.23
CA LEU A 111 21.87 2.13 3.10
C LEU A 111 21.42 2.39 1.66
N GLY A 112 22.28 2.09 0.68
CA GLY A 112 21.95 2.20 -0.73
C GLY A 112 20.79 1.28 -1.15
N GLU A 113 20.81 0.02 -0.67
CA GLU A 113 19.71 -0.94 -0.88
C GLU A 113 18.40 -0.46 -0.25
N THR A 114 18.46 0.04 0.97
CA THR A 114 17.29 0.59 1.67
C THR A 114 16.68 1.76 0.91
N ILE A 115 17.50 2.69 0.37
CA ILE A 115 17.00 3.81 -0.46
C ILE A 115 16.38 3.27 -1.74
N ASN A 116 16.97 2.28 -2.39
CA ASN A 116 16.44 1.67 -3.60
C ASN A 116 15.12 0.94 -3.34
N TYR A 117 15.01 0.25 -2.20
CA TYR A 117 13.77 -0.38 -1.76
C TYR A 117 12.66 0.65 -1.53
N MET A 118 12.94 1.72 -0.77
CA MET A 118 11.97 2.83 -0.57
C MET A 118 11.52 3.43 -1.92
N ALA A 119 12.46 3.65 -2.86
CA ALA A 119 12.11 4.17 -4.18
C ALA A 119 11.17 3.24 -4.95
N LYS A 120 11.35 1.92 -4.82
CA LYS A 120 10.48 0.91 -5.44
C LYS A 120 9.08 0.94 -4.84
N GLU A 121 8.97 0.95 -3.50
CA GLU A 121 7.68 1.00 -2.81
C GLU A 121 6.91 2.28 -3.14
N LEU A 122 7.59 3.44 -3.12
CA LEU A 122 6.97 4.73 -3.47
C LEU A 122 6.54 4.79 -4.94
N ALA A 123 7.31 4.19 -5.85
CA ALA A 123 6.91 4.07 -7.27
C ALA A 123 5.65 3.22 -7.42
N GLY A 124 5.54 2.11 -6.66
CA GLY A 124 4.34 1.27 -6.63
C GLY A 124 3.11 2.03 -6.13
N LEU A 125 3.25 2.78 -5.03
CA LEU A 125 2.17 3.60 -4.48
C LEU A 125 1.73 4.72 -5.45
N ASP A 126 2.67 5.40 -6.11
CA ASP A 126 2.35 6.44 -7.09
C ASP A 126 1.64 5.87 -8.33
N GLN A 127 2.08 4.70 -8.79
CA GLN A 127 1.41 4.00 -9.90
C GLN A 127 -0.01 3.58 -9.51
N MET A 128 -0.21 2.99 -8.34
CA MET A 128 -1.54 2.65 -7.83
C MET A 128 -2.45 3.88 -7.74
N ARG A 129 -1.92 5.02 -7.27
CA ARG A 129 -2.66 6.28 -7.23
C ARG A 129 -3.06 6.78 -8.62
N LYS A 130 -2.15 6.71 -9.59
CA LYS A 130 -2.44 7.10 -10.99
C LYS A 130 -3.49 6.21 -11.60
N ASP A 131 -3.37 4.91 -11.42
CA ASP A 131 -4.34 3.93 -11.91
C ASP A 131 -5.71 4.12 -11.25
N PHE A 132 -5.75 4.44 -9.96
CA PHE A 132 -6.97 4.81 -9.24
C PHE A 132 -7.68 5.98 -9.92
N VAL A 133 -6.99 7.11 -10.11
CA VAL A 133 -7.58 8.31 -10.73
C VAL A 133 -8.04 8.03 -12.16
N ALA A 134 -7.26 7.30 -12.93
CA ALA A 134 -7.60 6.94 -14.31
C ALA A 134 -8.84 6.05 -14.37
N ASN A 135 -8.93 5.01 -13.52
CA ASN A 135 -10.05 4.09 -13.49
C ASN A 135 -11.35 4.77 -13.03
N VAL A 136 -11.29 5.59 -11.97
CA VAL A 136 -12.44 6.41 -11.51
C VAL A 136 -12.93 7.32 -12.61
N SER A 137 -12.01 8.05 -13.29
CA SER A 137 -12.37 8.96 -14.37
C SER A 137 -13.05 8.24 -15.53
N HIS A 138 -12.56 7.06 -15.89
CA HIS A 138 -13.13 6.23 -16.95
C HIS A 138 -14.52 5.72 -16.57
N ASP A 139 -14.67 5.16 -15.35
CA ASP A 139 -15.91 4.53 -14.88
C ASP A 139 -17.03 5.56 -14.57
N LEU A 140 -16.68 6.83 -14.32
CA LEU A 140 -17.63 7.96 -14.25
C LEU A 140 -17.98 8.50 -15.64
N ARG A 141 -17.01 8.61 -16.55
CA ARG A 141 -17.24 9.20 -17.87
C ARG A 141 -18.23 8.38 -18.71
N SER A 142 -18.14 7.06 -18.65
CA SER A 142 -18.99 6.17 -19.48
C SER A 142 -20.49 6.37 -19.23
N PRO A 143 -21.02 6.23 -17.99
CA PRO A 143 -22.45 6.45 -17.70
C PRO A 143 -22.86 7.90 -17.97
N LEU A 144 -22.02 8.89 -17.65
CA LEU A 144 -22.31 10.29 -17.89
C LEU A 144 -22.48 10.60 -19.37
N THR A 145 -21.62 10.05 -20.23
CA THR A 145 -21.72 10.19 -21.70
C THR A 145 -23.02 9.55 -22.21
N SER A 146 -23.40 8.38 -21.67
CA SER A 146 -24.66 7.72 -22.05
C SER A 146 -25.88 8.54 -21.64
N ILE A 147 -25.93 9.04 -20.40
CA ILE A 147 -27.02 9.90 -19.91
C ILE A 147 -27.11 11.16 -20.78
N HIS A 148 -26.00 11.85 -20.99
CA HIS A 148 -25.94 13.07 -21.81
C HIS A 148 -26.43 12.81 -23.24
N GLY A 149 -26.01 11.69 -23.85
CA GLY A 149 -26.45 11.31 -25.19
C GLY A 149 -27.96 11.08 -25.28
N PHE A 150 -28.55 10.39 -24.30
CA PHE A 150 -30.00 10.17 -24.25
C PHE A 150 -30.77 11.46 -23.96
N VAL A 151 -30.30 12.33 -23.05
CA VAL A 151 -30.91 13.64 -22.80
C VAL A 151 -30.95 14.45 -24.09
N ARG A 152 -29.85 14.50 -24.84
CA ARG A 152 -29.79 15.19 -26.13
C ARG A 152 -30.77 14.59 -27.14
N ALA A 153 -30.83 13.27 -27.26
CA ALA A 153 -31.75 12.58 -28.16
C ALA A 153 -33.25 12.81 -27.77
N PHE A 154 -33.55 13.03 -26.49
CA PHE A 154 -34.84 13.46 -26.04
C PHE A 154 -35.15 14.90 -26.44
N LEU A 155 -34.20 15.82 -26.29
CA LEU A 155 -34.38 17.23 -26.65
C LEU A 155 -34.52 17.42 -28.16
N ASP A 156 -33.85 16.61 -28.96
CA ASP A 156 -33.89 16.65 -30.44
C ASP A 156 -35.09 15.83 -30.99
N ASP A 157 -36.01 15.35 -30.14
CA ASP A 157 -37.20 14.51 -30.51
C ASP A 157 -36.85 13.31 -31.42
N THR A 158 -35.63 12.81 -31.35
CA THR A 158 -35.16 11.67 -32.16
C THR A 158 -35.58 10.32 -31.59
N ILE A 159 -36.11 10.29 -30.35
CA ILE A 159 -36.56 9.06 -29.67
C ILE A 159 -38.09 8.90 -29.89
N PRO A 160 -38.52 7.80 -30.53
CA PRO A 160 -39.97 7.50 -30.68
C PRO A 160 -40.66 7.38 -29.32
N ASN A 161 -41.90 7.82 -29.25
CA ASN A 161 -42.71 7.82 -28.00
C ASN A 161 -42.77 6.45 -27.33
N GLU A 162 -42.89 5.37 -28.11
CA GLU A 162 -42.94 3.98 -27.64
C GLU A 162 -41.67 3.54 -26.90
N ARG A 163 -40.51 4.17 -27.24
CA ARG A 163 -39.22 3.84 -26.66
C ARG A 163 -38.78 4.79 -25.55
N LYS A 164 -39.46 5.89 -25.32
CA LYS A 164 -39.10 6.89 -24.30
C LYS A 164 -38.92 6.25 -22.92
N ARG A 165 -39.88 5.39 -22.51
CA ARG A 165 -39.82 4.69 -21.20
C ARG A 165 -38.56 3.80 -21.08
N HIS A 166 -38.20 3.11 -22.14
CA HIS A 166 -36.99 2.25 -22.17
C HIS A 166 -35.71 3.06 -21.94
N TYR A 167 -35.54 4.18 -22.65
CA TYR A 167 -34.34 5.02 -22.49
C TYR A 167 -34.31 5.73 -21.13
N LEU A 168 -35.43 6.14 -20.57
CA LEU A 168 -35.50 6.67 -19.22
C LEU A 168 -35.12 5.63 -18.18
N THR A 169 -35.50 4.35 -18.37
CA THR A 169 -35.04 3.25 -17.50
C THR A 169 -33.54 3.08 -17.58
N ILE A 170 -32.95 3.11 -18.78
CA ILE A 170 -31.47 3.02 -18.92
C ILE A 170 -30.79 4.22 -18.22
N MET A 171 -31.29 5.43 -18.38
CA MET A 171 -30.75 6.61 -17.71
C MET A 171 -30.81 6.48 -16.19
N LYS A 172 -31.93 5.99 -15.65
CA LYS A 172 -32.08 5.70 -14.22
C LYS A 172 -31.02 4.69 -13.76
N GLU A 173 -30.84 3.58 -14.46
CA GLU A 173 -29.83 2.56 -14.14
C GLU A 173 -28.40 3.12 -14.17
N GLN A 174 -28.08 3.98 -15.15
CA GLN A 174 -26.77 4.63 -15.20
C GLN A 174 -26.55 5.60 -14.03
N THR A 175 -27.61 6.32 -13.61
CA THR A 175 -27.55 7.23 -12.46
C THR A 175 -27.38 6.45 -11.16
N GLU A 176 -28.12 5.36 -10.95
CA GLU A 176 -27.98 4.48 -9.77
C GLU A 176 -26.57 3.87 -9.69
N ARG A 177 -26.03 3.46 -10.83
CA ARG A 177 -24.63 2.97 -10.91
C ARG A 177 -23.62 4.06 -10.52
N MET A 178 -23.84 5.31 -10.95
CA MET A 178 -22.96 6.43 -10.54
C MET A 178 -23.06 6.72 -9.05
N ILE A 179 -24.26 6.72 -8.48
CA ILE A 179 -24.46 6.91 -7.03
C ILE A 179 -23.70 5.83 -6.25
N LYS A 180 -23.82 4.56 -6.67
CA LYS A 180 -23.10 3.46 -6.03
C LYS A 180 -21.58 3.69 -6.12
N LEU A 181 -21.04 4.04 -7.30
CA LEU A 181 -19.61 4.30 -7.48
C LEU A 181 -19.12 5.42 -6.57
N VAL A 182 -19.88 6.52 -6.46
CA VAL A 182 -19.53 7.64 -5.56
C VAL A 182 -19.54 7.20 -4.10
N ASN A 183 -20.51 6.41 -3.67
CA ASN A 183 -20.56 5.89 -2.30
C ASN A 183 -19.39 4.94 -2.01
N ASP A 184 -19.07 4.02 -2.95
CA ASP A 184 -17.92 3.13 -2.85
C ASP A 184 -16.61 3.92 -2.72
N LEU A 185 -16.46 5.04 -3.46
CA LEU A 185 -15.30 5.94 -3.37
C LEU A 185 -15.23 6.68 -2.03
N LEU A 186 -16.35 7.14 -1.50
CA LEU A 186 -16.41 7.80 -0.19
C LEU A 186 -16.08 6.82 0.94
N ASP A 187 -16.60 5.59 0.89
CA ASP A 187 -16.23 4.56 1.85
C ASP A 187 -14.73 4.26 1.77
N MET A 188 -14.19 4.14 0.55
CA MET A 188 -12.77 3.90 0.35
C MET A 188 -11.90 5.04 0.91
N ALA A 189 -12.30 6.30 0.69
CA ALA A 189 -11.59 7.46 1.24
C ALA A 189 -11.61 7.46 2.79
N ARG A 190 -12.73 7.07 3.41
CA ARG A 190 -12.84 6.92 4.87
C ARG A 190 -11.95 5.79 5.40
N ILE A 191 -11.90 4.68 4.67
CA ILE A 191 -11.01 3.54 4.95
C ILE A 191 -9.54 3.98 4.95
N GLU A 192 -9.10 4.69 3.90
CA GLU A 192 -7.72 5.18 3.78
C GLU A 192 -7.34 6.18 4.88
N ALA A 193 -8.29 7.01 5.26
CA ALA A 193 -8.11 7.98 6.36
C ALA A 193 -8.14 7.32 7.75
N GLY A 194 -8.40 6.01 7.86
CA GLY A 194 -8.61 5.32 9.14
C GLY A 194 -9.85 5.85 9.90
N GLN A 195 -10.80 6.43 9.18
CA GLN A 195 -12.00 7.07 9.75
C GLN A 195 -13.23 6.16 9.69
N LEU A 196 -13.11 4.96 9.13
CA LEU A 196 -14.19 4.00 9.14
C LEU A 196 -14.26 3.35 10.53
N GLU A 197 -15.19 3.82 11.34
CA GLU A 197 -15.49 3.21 12.64
C GLU A 197 -16.55 2.13 12.47
N ILE A 198 -16.41 1.02 13.20
CA ILE A 198 -17.44 0.01 13.35
C ILE A 198 -18.17 0.22 14.68
N ARG A 199 -19.47 -0.03 14.68
CA ARG A 199 -20.35 0.08 15.86
C ARG A 199 -21.01 -1.27 16.15
N PRO A 200 -20.27 -2.21 16.75
CA PRO A 200 -20.79 -3.55 16.96
C PRO A 200 -21.92 -3.54 17.99
N VAL A 201 -23.01 -4.20 17.63
CA VAL A 201 -24.17 -4.46 18.47
C VAL A 201 -24.61 -5.92 18.32
N ILE A 202 -25.40 -6.42 19.24
CA ILE A 202 -26.01 -7.75 19.09
C ILE A 202 -27.22 -7.62 18.16
N PHE A 203 -27.24 -8.38 17.07
CA PHE A 203 -28.37 -8.43 16.15
C PHE A 203 -28.59 -9.83 15.57
N ASN A 204 -29.76 -10.03 14.97
CA ASN A 204 -30.14 -11.29 14.31
C ASN A 204 -29.56 -11.34 12.89
N LEU A 205 -28.50 -12.12 12.69
CA LEU A 205 -27.86 -12.29 11.39
C LEU A 205 -28.75 -13.01 10.39
N SER A 206 -29.53 -14.01 10.84
CA SER A 206 -30.43 -14.77 9.95
C SER A 206 -31.50 -13.83 9.34
N GLU A 207 -32.04 -12.90 10.14
CA GLU A 207 -32.98 -11.91 9.68
C GLU A 207 -32.34 -10.89 8.71
N LEU A 208 -31.14 -10.40 9.03
CA LEU A 208 -30.41 -9.51 8.14
C LEU A 208 -30.18 -10.15 6.77
N VAL A 209 -29.74 -11.41 6.71
CA VAL A 209 -29.54 -12.14 5.45
C VAL A 209 -30.86 -12.29 4.68
N ARG A 210 -31.96 -12.65 5.36
CA ARG A 210 -33.29 -12.72 4.71
C ARG A 210 -33.70 -11.39 4.08
N GLN A 211 -33.50 -10.27 4.78
CA GLN A 211 -33.81 -8.94 4.28
C GLN A 211 -32.93 -8.56 3.09
N VAL A 212 -31.64 -8.86 3.12
CA VAL A 212 -30.73 -8.62 1.98
C VAL A 212 -31.19 -9.43 0.77
N VAL A 213 -31.46 -10.73 0.92
CA VAL A 213 -31.90 -11.60 -0.19
C VAL A 213 -33.22 -11.07 -0.78
N ALA A 214 -34.22 -10.73 0.06
CA ALA A 214 -35.50 -10.17 -0.40
C ALA A 214 -35.28 -8.84 -1.17
N ARG A 215 -34.43 -7.96 -0.68
CA ARG A 215 -34.10 -6.69 -1.35
C ARG A 215 -33.42 -6.87 -2.71
N MET A 216 -32.69 -7.98 -2.90
CA MET A 216 -32.02 -8.32 -4.16
C MET A 216 -32.93 -8.98 -5.21
N GLU A 217 -34.13 -9.42 -4.85
CA GLU A 217 -35.08 -10.13 -5.73
C GLU A 217 -35.30 -9.45 -7.10
N PRO A 218 -35.50 -8.11 -7.21
CA PRO A 218 -35.72 -7.48 -8.51
C PRO A 218 -34.50 -7.60 -9.46
N GLU A 219 -33.28 -7.59 -8.92
CA GLU A 219 -32.05 -7.73 -9.71
C GLU A 219 -31.84 -9.17 -10.16
N VAL A 220 -32.13 -10.11 -9.27
CA VAL A 220 -32.06 -11.55 -9.47
C VAL A 220 -33.03 -12.01 -10.55
N VAL A 221 -34.31 -11.59 -10.46
CA VAL A 221 -35.36 -11.90 -11.46
C VAL A 221 -34.98 -11.36 -12.84
N LYS A 222 -34.47 -10.12 -12.90
CA LYS A 222 -34.01 -9.50 -14.16
C LYS A 222 -32.91 -10.33 -14.85
N LYS A 223 -32.06 -11.02 -14.08
CA LYS A 223 -30.98 -11.87 -14.58
C LYS A 223 -31.37 -13.33 -14.81
N GLN A 224 -32.60 -13.72 -14.47
CA GLN A 224 -33.06 -15.12 -14.51
C GLN A 224 -32.19 -16.06 -13.66
N ILE A 225 -31.79 -15.58 -12.49
CA ILE A 225 -31.02 -16.34 -11.49
C ILE A 225 -31.95 -16.60 -10.31
N ASN A 226 -31.70 -17.65 -9.53
CA ASN A 226 -32.34 -17.88 -8.24
C ASN A 226 -31.32 -17.62 -7.11
N VAL A 227 -31.75 -17.02 -5.98
CA VAL A 227 -30.94 -16.90 -4.76
C VAL A 227 -31.58 -17.77 -3.69
N GLU A 228 -30.87 -18.79 -3.26
CA GLU A 228 -31.31 -19.75 -2.26
C GLU A 228 -30.63 -19.47 -0.92
N LEU A 229 -31.45 -19.27 0.12
CA LEU A 229 -30.96 -19.18 1.49
C LEU A 229 -31.00 -20.59 2.11
N ILE A 230 -29.84 -21.11 2.41
CA ILE A 230 -29.65 -22.43 3.06
C ILE A 230 -29.23 -22.18 4.50
N SER A 231 -30.11 -22.46 5.45
CA SER A 231 -29.79 -22.42 6.87
C SER A 231 -29.87 -23.84 7.43
N GLU A 232 -28.79 -24.31 7.99
CA GLU A 232 -28.74 -25.62 8.64
C GLU A 232 -29.34 -25.60 10.07
N GLU A 233 -29.60 -24.40 10.60
CA GLU A 233 -30.11 -24.20 11.96
C GLU A 233 -31.60 -23.88 11.97
N ALA A 234 -32.33 -24.53 12.89
CA ALA A 234 -33.74 -24.23 13.15
C ALA A 234 -33.95 -22.91 13.91
N GLN A 235 -32.90 -22.39 14.54
CA GLN A 235 -32.95 -21.15 15.35
C GLN A 235 -32.16 -20.03 14.69
N ASP A 236 -32.61 -18.80 14.90
CA ASP A 236 -31.94 -17.61 14.43
C ASP A 236 -30.57 -17.42 15.09
N ILE A 237 -29.60 -17.04 14.28
CA ILE A 237 -28.20 -16.81 14.70
C ILE A 237 -28.03 -15.35 15.08
N HIS A 238 -27.67 -15.09 16.34
CA HIS A 238 -27.35 -13.76 16.84
C HIS A 238 -25.82 -13.58 16.93
N VAL A 239 -25.34 -12.46 16.41
CA VAL A 239 -23.91 -12.14 16.34
C VAL A 239 -23.63 -10.76 16.96
N PHE A 240 -22.35 -10.53 17.32
CA PHE A 240 -21.89 -9.22 17.79
C PHE A 240 -21.02 -8.59 16.70
N ALA A 241 -21.60 -7.69 15.90
CA ALA A 241 -20.95 -7.00 14.79
C ALA A 241 -21.72 -5.70 14.48
N ASP A 242 -21.23 -4.93 13.51
CA ASP A 242 -21.94 -3.75 12.99
C ASP A 242 -22.94 -4.17 11.89
N PRO A 243 -24.25 -4.07 12.12
CA PRO A 243 -25.27 -4.57 11.20
C PRO A 243 -25.22 -3.86 9.84
N ASP A 244 -24.96 -2.54 9.79
CA ASP A 244 -24.94 -1.78 8.54
C ASP A 244 -23.72 -2.19 7.68
N ARG A 245 -22.59 -2.45 8.33
CA ARG A 245 -21.37 -2.89 7.65
C ARG A 245 -21.46 -4.35 7.21
N ILE A 246 -22.07 -5.21 8.00
CA ILE A 246 -22.30 -6.61 7.58
C ILE A 246 -23.35 -6.69 6.47
N ASP A 247 -24.39 -5.85 6.49
CA ASP A 247 -25.32 -5.68 5.35
C ASP A 247 -24.55 -5.35 4.07
N GLN A 248 -23.66 -4.37 4.12
CA GLN A 248 -22.81 -3.96 3.00
C GLN A 248 -21.91 -5.10 2.49
N VAL A 249 -21.33 -5.90 3.38
CA VAL A 249 -20.53 -7.09 3.04
C VAL A 249 -21.38 -8.09 2.27
N ILE A 250 -22.55 -8.47 2.82
CA ILE A 250 -23.44 -9.48 2.23
C ILE A 250 -23.96 -9.01 0.87
N VAL A 251 -24.42 -7.76 0.77
CA VAL A 251 -24.86 -7.15 -0.50
C VAL A 251 -23.77 -7.20 -1.56
N ASN A 252 -22.54 -6.81 -1.23
CA ASN A 252 -21.44 -6.83 -2.20
C ASN A 252 -21.09 -8.24 -2.66
N LEU A 253 -21.08 -9.21 -1.76
CA LEU A 253 -20.80 -10.62 -2.11
C LEU A 253 -21.93 -11.23 -2.96
N ILE A 254 -23.21 -11.01 -2.60
CA ILE A 254 -24.36 -11.49 -3.39
C ILE A 254 -24.38 -10.80 -4.77
N GLN A 255 -24.15 -9.49 -4.84
CA GLN A 255 -24.08 -8.78 -6.13
C GLN A 255 -22.98 -9.34 -7.03
N ASN A 256 -21.81 -9.65 -6.48
CA ASN A 256 -20.76 -10.32 -7.22
C ASN A 256 -21.20 -11.71 -7.72
N ALA A 257 -21.76 -12.53 -6.85
CA ALA A 257 -22.26 -13.85 -7.18
C ALA A 257 -23.31 -13.78 -8.29
N VAL A 258 -24.31 -12.91 -8.16
CA VAL A 258 -25.35 -12.67 -9.19
C VAL A 258 -24.73 -12.12 -10.47
N GLN A 259 -23.73 -11.24 -10.40
CA GLN A 259 -23.10 -10.66 -11.59
C GLN A 259 -22.40 -11.70 -12.45
N PHE A 260 -21.69 -12.65 -11.84
CA PHE A 260 -20.84 -13.62 -12.54
C PHE A 260 -21.54 -14.97 -12.80
N SER A 261 -22.64 -15.27 -12.11
CA SER A 261 -23.41 -16.48 -12.39
C SER A 261 -24.07 -16.40 -13.78
N PRO A 262 -24.05 -17.51 -14.55
CA PRO A 262 -24.81 -17.61 -15.78
C PRO A 262 -26.33 -17.65 -15.48
N PRO A 263 -27.17 -17.29 -16.45
CA PRO A 263 -28.64 -17.50 -16.34
C PRO A 263 -28.98 -18.95 -15.98
N ASP A 264 -30.13 -19.17 -15.36
CA ASP A 264 -30.67 -20.49 -14.95
C ASP A 264 -29.83 -21.25 -13.90
N ARG A 265 -28.88 -20.57 -13.24
CA ARG A 265 -28.15 -21.09 -12.09
C ARG A 265 -28.60 -20.39 -10.80
N SER A 266 -28.40 -21.08 -9.67
CA SER A 266 -28.65 -20.49 -8.34
C SER A 266 -27.39 -19.87 -7.76
N VAL A 267 -27.60 -18.87 -6.91
CA VAL A 267 -26.58 -18.37 -5.96
C VAL A 267 -27.02 -18.85 -4.58
N GLU A 268 -26.13 -19.53 -3.88
CA GLU A 268 -26.43 -20.09 -2.55
C GLU A 268 -25.85 -19.18 -1.47
N VAL A 269 -26.70 -18.77 -0.52
CA VAL A 269 -26.30 -18.07 0.70
C VAL A 269 -26.46 -19.06 1.86
N ILE A 270 -25.35 -19.51 2.42
CA ILE A 270 -25.32 -20.61 3.40
C ILE A 270 -24.98 -20.00 4.76
N LEU A 271 -25.85 -20.27 5.74
CA LEU A 271 -25.65 -19.90 7.15
C LEU A 271 -25.46 -21.17 8.00
N LYS A 272 -24.37 -21.18 8.79
CA LYS A 272 -24.08 -22.25 9.75
C LYS A 272 -23.70 -21.65 11.09
N LYS A 273 -24.03 -22.36 12.16
CA LYS A 273 -23.63 -22.04 13.51
C LYS A 273 -22.64 -23.10 13.95
N GLU A 274 -21.40 -22.69 14.06
CA GLU A 274 -20.30 -23.49 14.60
C GLU A 274 -19.81 -22.82 15.91
N GLU A 275 -18.52 -22.76 16.18
CA GLU A 275 -17.97 -21.92 17.26
C GLU A 275 -18.22 -20.43 16.98
N GLN A 276 -18.30 -20.08 15.70
CA GLN A 276 -18.68 -18.77 15.18
C GLN A 276 -19.84 -18.93 14.20
N ALA A 277 -20.52 -17.83 13.90
CA ALA A 277 -21.48 -17.80 12.81
C ALA A 277 -20.73 -17.78 11.48
N VAL A 278 -20.94 -18.77 10.63
CA VAL A 278 -20.30 -18.90 9.32
C VAL A 278 -21.28 -18.46 8.23
N VAL A 279 -20.85 -17.52 7.39
CA VAL A 279 -21.60 -17.06 6.22
C VAL A 279 -20.83 -17.42 4.97
N SER A 280 -21.44 -18.18 4.06
CA SER A 280 -20.82 -18.52 2.78
C SER A 280 -21.76 -18.12 1.63
N ILE A 281 -21.19 -17.45 0.63
CA ILE A 281 -21.89 -17.11 -0.61
C ILE A 281 -21.21 -17.86 -1.75
N ARG A 282 -22.00 -18.71 -2.43
CA ARG A 282 -21.53 -19.55 -3.53
C ARG A 282 -22.16 -19.14 -4.83
N ASP A 283 -21.33 -18.95 -5.83
CA ASP A 283 -21.72 -18.76 -7.22
C ASP A 283 -21.30 -19.96 -8.09
N TYR A 284 -21.95 -20.10 -9.23
CA TYR A 284 -21.62 -21.09 -10.25
C TYR A 284 -21.12 -20.41 -11.54
N GLY A 285 -20.39 -19.33 -11.37
CA GLY A 285 -19.80 -18.55 -12.44
C GLY A 285 -18.55 -19.18 -13.07
N PRO A 286 -17.76 -18.41 -13.81
CA PRO A 286 -16.57 -18.90 -14.49
C PRO A 286 -15.43 -19.29 -13.54
N GLY A 287 -15.55 -19.00 -12.25
CA GLY A 287 -14.49 -19.18 -11.27
C GLY A 287 -13.35 -18.17 -11.43
N ILE A 288 -12.37 -18.26 -10.54
CA ILE A 288 -11.23 -17.37 -10.42
C ILE A 288 -9.95 -18.17 -10.62
N ARG A 289 -9.03 -17.71 -11.45
CA ARG A 289 -7.72 -18.35 -11.63
C ARG A 289 -6.91 -18.28 -10.34
N GLN A 290 -6.12 -19.30 -10.06
CA GLN A 290 -5.30 -19.37 -8.85
C GLN A 290 -4.34 -18.17 -8.70
N GLU A 291 -3.81 -17.67 -9.81
CA GLU A 291 -2.94 -16.48 -9.86
C GLU A 291 -3.67 -15.19 -9.50
N ASP A 292 -4.99 -15.13 -9.68
CA ASP A 292 -5.83 -13.95 -9.43
C ASP A 292 -6.39 -13.90 -8.00
N ILE A 293 -6.38 -15.04 -7.26
CA ILE A 293 -7.01 -15.14 -5.92
C ILE A 293 -6.48 -14.10 -4.92
N GLN A 294 -5.20 -13.76 -5.00
CA GLN A 294 -4.63 -12.72 -4.13
C GLN A 294 -5.00 -11.31 -4.60
N SER A 295 -5.11 -11.11 -5.91
CA SER A 295 -5.35 -9.80 -6.52
C SER A 295 -6.82 -9.37 -6.53
N ILE A 296 -7.80 -10.29 -6.37
CA ILE A 296 -9.23 -9.92 -6.32
C ILE A 296 -9.58 -8.97 -5.18
N TRP A 297 -8.76 -8.86 -4.15
CA TRP A 297 -8.91 -7.96 -3.02
C TRP A 297 -8.33 -6.57 -3.27
N GLU A 298 -7.55 -6.43 -4.36
CA GLU A 298 -6.97 -5.15 -4.76
C GLU A 298 -8.05 -4.23 -5.34
N ARG A 299 -7.87 -2.94 -5.15
CA ARG A 299 -8.79 -1.92 -5.64
C ARG A 299 -8.82 -1.90 -7.16
N PHE A 300 -10.02 -1.79 -7.75
CA PHE A 300 -10.24 -1.76 -9.20
C PHE A 300 -9.75 -3.00 -9.94
N TYR A 301 -9.40 -4.05 -9.22
CA TYR A 301 -9.02 -5.30 -9.86
C TYR A 301 -10.23 -5.89 -10.60
N LYS A 302 -10.02 -6.31 -11.84
CA LYS A 302 -11.00 -6.97 -12.70
C LYS A 302 -10.25 -8.08 -13.44
N ALA A 303 -10.58 -9.34 -13.16
CA ALA A 303 -9.89 -10.51 -13.70
C ALA A 303 -9.89 -10.57 -15.26
N ASP A 304 -10.90 -9.99 -15.91
CA ASP A 304 -11.01 -9.90 -17.35
C ASP A 304 -11.31 -8.46 -17.80
N ARG A 305 -10.25 -7.69 -18.13
CA ARG A 305 -10.40 -6.35 -18.74
C ARG A 305 -11.12 -6.35 -20.09
N ALA A 306 -11.20 -7.52 -20.76
CA ALA A 306 -11.60 -7.62 -22.16
C ALA A 306 -13.02 -8.17 -22.40
N ARG A 307 -13.66 -8.88 -21.45
CA ARG A 307 -14.87 -9.67 -21.74
C ARG A 307 -16.21 -9.14 -21.22
N THR A 308 -16.25 -8.24 -20.27
CA THR A 308 -17.54 -7.77 -19.74
C THR A 308 -17.66 -6.24 -19.70
N LYS A 309 -18.32 -5.66 -20.70
CA LYS A 309 -18.82 -4.26 -20.68
C LYS A 309 -19.73 -3.95 -19.46
N LYS A 310 -20.07 -4.94 -18.64
CA LYS A 310 -20.93 -4.86 -17.45
C LYS A 310 -20.19 -5.11 -16.13
N ALA A 311 -18.84 -5.17 -16.12
CA ALA A 311 -18.08 -5.39 -14.89
C ALA A 311 -18.35 -4.26 -13.88
N GLY A 312 -18.49 -4.64 -12.60
CA GLY A 312 -18.65 -3.72 -11.47
C GLY A 312 -17.50 -2.72 -11.31
N THR A 313 -17.55 -1.91 -10.26
CA THR A 313 -16.53 -0.89 -9.95
C THR A 313 -15.13 -1.46 -9.65
N GLY A 314 -15.06 -2.75 -9.24
CA GLY A 314 -13.82 -3.36 -8.73
C GLY A 314 -13.45 -2.89 -7.32
N LEU A 315 -14.34 -2.17 -6.64
CA LEU A 315 -14.16 -1.70 -5.26
C LEU A 315 -14.86 -2.61 -4.25
N GLY A 316 -15.91 -3.34 -4.67
CA GLY A 316 -16.76 -4.09 -3.75
C GLY A 316 -16.00 -5.10 -2.88
N LEU A 317 -15.12 -5.93 -3.48
CA LEU A 317 -14.35 -6.93 -2.72
C LEU A 317 -13.28 -6.30 -1.81
N SER A 318 -12.66 -5.20 -2.20
CA SER A 318 -11.70 -4.50 -1.34
C SER A 318 -12.39 -3.86 -0.13
N ILE A 319 -13.63 -3.33 -0.30
CA ILE A 319 -14.45 -2.82 0.79
C ILE A 319 -14.86 -3.97 1.72
N VAL A 320 -15.31 -5.12 1.17
CA VAL A 320 -15.64 -6.33 1.95
C VAL A 320 -14.46 -6.75 2.81
N LYS A 321 -13.29 -6.89 2.21
CA LYS A 321 -12.08 -7.27 2.92
C LYS A 321 -11.79 -6.33 4.09
N HIS A 322 -11.84 -5.02 3.85
CA HIS A 322 -11.53 -4.04 4.88
C HIS A 322 -12.55 -4.02 6.01
N ILE A 323 -13.86 -4.09 5.70
CA ILE A 323 -14.91 -4.16 6.73
C ILE A 323 -14.70 -5.40 7.62
N LEU A 324 -14.41 -6.55 7.02
CA LEU A 324 -14.17 -7.78 7.75
C LEU A 324 -12.86 -7.74 8.56
N ASP A 325 -11.80 -7.12 8.03
CA ASP A 325 -10.56 -6.90 8.79
C ASP A 325 -10.79 -6.02 10.03
N LEU A 326 -11.62 -4.97 9.94
CA LEU A 326 -12.03 -4.17 11.10
C LEU A 326 -12.82 -4.98 12.13
N HIS A 327 -13.62 -5.95 11.69
CA HIS A 327 -14.33 -6.88 12.58
C HIS A 327 -13.43 -8.03 13.08
N GLN A 328 -12.14 -8.06 12.72
CA GLN A 328 -11.24 -9.19 13.00
C GLN A 328 -11.79 -10.54 12.50
N SER A 329 -12.53 -10.48 11.41
CA SER A 329 -13.24 -11.59 10.80
C SER A 329 -12.51 -12.00 9.50
N PRO A 330 -11.87 -13.17 9.46
CA PRO A 330 -11.18 -13.62 8.26
C PRO A 330 -12.18 -13.94 7.15
N ILE A 331 -11.86 -13.54 5.91
CA ILE A 331 -12.58 -13.97 4.72
C ILE A 331 -11.72 -14.90 3.88
N HIS A 332 -12.29 -16.00 3.45
CA HIS A 332 -11.66 -17.00 2.59
C HIS A 332 -12.43 -17.12 1.28
N VAL A 333 -11.68 -17.42 0.22
CA VAL A 333 -12.25 -17.75 -1.09
C VAL A 333 -11.73 -19.11 -1.54
N LYS A 334 -12.66 -19.95 -1.98
CA LYS A 334 -12.35 -21.19 -2.71
C LYS A 334 -12.97 -21.06 -4.08
N SER A 335 -12.17 -21.22 -5.13
CA SER A 335 -12.64 -21.08 -6.49
C SER A 335 -11.87 -21.98 -7.44
N GLU A 336 -12.56 -22.49 -8.43
CA GLU A 336 -12.00 -23.31 -9.50
C GLU A 336 -12.58 -22.85 -10.83
N VAL A 337 -11.71 -22.68 -11.83
CA VAL A 337 -12.13 -22.23 -13.15
C VAL A 337 -13.16 -23.19 -13.75
N GLY A 338 -14.32 -22.65 -14.12
CA GLY A 338 -15.47 -23.40 -14.64
C GLY A 338 -16.44 -23.93 -13.59
N ASN A 339 -16.09 -23.93 -12.30
CA ASN A 339 -16.89 -24.47 -11.19
C ASN A 339 -17.44 -23.40 -10.23
N GLY A 340 -17.15 -22.12 -10.50
CA GLY A 340 -17.61 -21.00 -9.68
C GLY A 340 -16.71 -20.70 -8.49
N SER A 341 -17.24 -19.92 -7.53
CA SER A 341 -16.51 -19.48 -6.35
C SER A 341 -17.38 -19.55 -5.10
N ILE A 342 -16.74 -19.75 -3.96
CA ILE A 342 -17.36 -19.65 -2.64
C ILE A 342 -16.56 -18.70 -1.77
N PHE A 343 -17.22 -17.64 -1.29
CA PHE A 343 -16.66 -16.67 -0.35
C PHE A 343 -17.22 -16.99 1.03
N THR A 344 -16.36 -17.17 2.03
CA THR A 344 -16.74 -17.55 3.38
C THR A 344 -16.10 -16.60 4.39
N PHE A 345 -16.90 -16.07 5.32
CA PHE A 345 -16.44 -15.31 6.47
C PHE A 345 -17.15 -15.74 7.75
N THR A 346 -16.60 -15.37 8.90
CA THR A 346 -17.13 -15.77 10.20
C THR A 346 -17.40 -14.55 11.08
N LEU A 347 -18.41 -14.61 11.94
CA LEU A 347 -18.72 -13.57 12.92
C LEU A 347 -18.83 -14.16 14.33
N PRO A 348 -18.43 -13.41 15.37
CA PRO A 348 -18.58 -13.87 16.74
C PRO A 348 -20.06 -14.00 17.12
N ILE A 349 -20.44 -15.18 17.63
CA ILE A 349 -21.79 -15.41 18.13
C ILE A 349 -22.00 -14.57 19.40
N ALA A 350 -23.15 -13.93 19.50
CA ALA A 350 -23.51 -13.20 20.71
C ALA A 350 -23.56 -14.14 21.91
N PRO A 351 -23.00 -13.75 23.07
CA PRO A 351 -23.14 -14.54 24.28
C PRO A 351 -24.62 -14.75 24.60
N ASN A 352 -24.99 -15.99 24.94
CA ASN A 352 -26.37 -16.34 25.28
C ASN A 352 -26.88 -15.44 26.44
N MET A 353 -27.87 -14.59 26.13
CA MET A 353 -28.52 -13.74 27.13
C MET A 353 -29.37 -14.52 28.16
N SER A 354 -29.43 -15.87 28.04
CA SER A 354 -30.23 -16.71 28.95
C SER A 354 -29.65 -16.89 30.38
N ASN A 355 -28.46 -16.35 30.67
CA ASN A 355 -27.83 -16.39 32.00
C ASN A 355 -27.63 -14.98 32.58
N LYS A 356 -28.67 -14.14 32.65
CA LYS A 356 -28.69 -13.11 33.68
C LYS A 356 -29.11 -13.81 34.97
N PRO A 357 -28.27 -13.83 36.02
CA PRO A 357 -28.78 -14.20 37.37
C PRO A 357 -29.84 -13.15 37.72
N GLU A 358 -31.08 -13.59 38.01
CA GLU A 358 -32.04 -12.77 38.70
C GLU A 358 -31.35 -12.26 39.97
N LYS A 359 -31.16 -10.96 40.04
CA LYS A 359 -30.75 -10.33 41.30
C LYS A 359 -31.93 -10.36 42.23
N GLU A 360 -31.80 -11.21 43.28
CA GLU A 360 -32.54 -11.08 44.50
C GLU A 360 -32.38 -9.70 45.16
#